data_bf32bc841d47fdea13384f93df2b17a6
#
_entry.id   bf32bc841d47fdea13384f93df2b17a6
#
_cell.length_a   1.000
_cell.length_b   1.000
_cell.length_c   1.000
_cell.angle_alpha   90.00
_cell.angle_beta   90.00
_cell.angle_gamma   90.00
#
_symmetry.space_group_name_H-M   'P 1'
#
loop_
_entity.id
_entity.type
_entity.pdbx_description
1 polymer ?
#
loop_
_entity_poly.entity_id
_entity_poly.type
_entity_poly.pdbx_seq_one_letter_code
_entity_poly.pdbx_strand_id
1 'polypeptide(L)'
;MSESEQWGLDQFESPDGGRPDEEAAVVAGDAGQTVSEVVDAADLKFPDSEGVVEMTVSQVDYTIEGSGAEEYPVVHVFGRTAENEPEHVRVLGVEPYFYVPTENVEDRALTEEYDAILDTRTEDPSGERFESIRGEPLTKVIGQTPRDVGQMRDDFDEHYEADILFPNRFLIDKDVSAGLQVPERRLEDGRIQVRYDDEELVAVDAPTEADLRVNTFDIEVDDRSGFPEDGEEPIVCLTSHDSYDDEY
;
A
#
# COMPACT_ATOMS: atom_id res chain seq x y z
N MET A 1 36.83 -18.54 28.50
CA MET A 1 35.55 -17.94 28.85
C MET A 1 35.25 -16.98 27.72
N SER A 2 34.42 -17.42 26.79
CA SER A 2 33.99 -16.65 25.63
C SER A 2 32.62 -16.08 26.01
N GLU A 3 32.50 -14.76 26.11
CA GLU A 3 31.24 -14.09 26.27
C GLU A 3 30.51 -14.23 24.94
N SER A 4 29.42 -15.00 24.96
CA SER A 4 28.46 -15.02 23.88
C SER A 4 27.66 -13.70 23.95
N GLU A 5 27.83 -12.80 22.97
CA GLU A 5 26.95 -11.65 22.79
C GLU A 5 25.55 -12.17 22.43
N GLN A 6 24.66 -12.07 23.38
CA GLN A 6 23.24 -12.35 23.20
C GLN A 6 22.62 -11.13 22.52
N TRP A 7 22.21 -11.30 21.28
CA TRP A 7 21.47 -10.27 20.53
C TRP A 7 20.04 -10.20 21.09
N GLY A 8 19.73 -9.12 21.79
CA GLY A 8 18.39 -8.87 22.32
C GLY A 8 17.44 -8.42 21.21
N LEU A 9 16.15 -8.76 21.36
CA LEU A 9 15.04 -8.34 20.47
C LEU A 9 14.81 -6.81 20.43
N ASP A 10 15.41 -6.09 21.35
CA ASP A 10 15.40 -4.63 21.47
C ASP A 10 16.13 -3.91 20.30
N GLN A 11 16.75 -4.63 19.37
CA GLN A 11 17.28 -4.08 18.11
C GLN A 11 16.30 -4.12 16.93
N PHE A 12 15.15 -4.73 17.11
CA PHE A 12 14.02 -4.61 16.20
C PHE A 12 13.04 -3.55 16.74
N GLU A 13 13.46 -2.29 16.77
CA GLU A 13 12.49 -1.21 16.86
C GLU A 13 11.63 -1.28 15.60
N SER A 14 10.39 -1.74 15.77
CA SER A 14 9.33 -1.36 14.86
C SER A 14 9.36 0.18 14.79
N PRO A 15 9.21 0.80 13.63
CA PRO A 15 9.02 2.24 13.56
C PRO A 15 7.76 2.55 14.36
N ASP A 16 7.97 2.82 15.63
CA ASP A 16 6.94 3.23 16.57
C ASP A 16 6.31 4.50 16.01
N GLY A 17 4.98 4.45 15.85
CA GLY A 17 4.17 5.62 15.67
C GLY A 17 4.28 6.55 16.87
N GLY A 18 5.47 7.11 17.09
CA GLY A 18 5.71 8.21 17.99
C GLY A 18 4.88 9.39 17.52
N ARG A 19 3.85 9.72 18.30
CA ARG A 19 3.15 11.00 18.19
C ARG A 19 4.19 12.11 18.24
N PRO A 20 4.34 12.93 17.22
CA PRO A 20 4.89 14.26 17.39
C PRO A 20 3.75 15.16 17.84
N ASP A 21 3.73 15.51 19.11
CA ASP A 21 3.21 16.80 19.56
C ASP A 21 4.20 17.86 19.05
N GLU A 22 4.10 18.19 17.78
CA GLU A 22 4.68 19.40 17.21
C GLU A 22 3.64 19.98 16.27
N GLU A 23 3.20 21.20 16.61
CA GLU A 23 2.48 22.09 15.72
C GLU A 23 3.34 22.32 14.46
N ALA A 24 3.19 21.41 13.49
CA ALA A 24 3.67 21.65 12.14
C ALA A 24 2.80 22.76 11.56
N ALA A 25 3.43 23.88 11.24
CA ALA A 25 2.80 25.00 10.55
C ALA A 25 2.15 24.44 9.27
N VAL A 26 0.82 24.48 9.22
CA VAL A 26 0.02 24.13 8.05
C VAL A 26 0.40 25.12 6.95
N VAL A 27 1.17 24.67 5.97
CA VAL A 27 1.29 25.36 4.71
C VAL A 27 0.05 24.95 3.91
N ALA A 28 -0.88 25.88 3.71
CA ALA A 28 -2.06 25.66 2.88
C ALA A 28 -1.60 25.19 1.50
N GLY A 29 -1.84 23.92 1.20
CA GLY A 29 -1.68 23.38 -0.14
C GLY A 29 -2.69 24.03 -1.07
N ASP A 30 -2.32 24.24 -2.32
CA ASP A 30 -3.20 24.79 -3.34
C ASP A 30 -4.36 23.79 -3.56
N ALA A 31 -5.60 24.22 -3.33
CA ALA A 31 -6.78 23.38 -3.43
C ALA A 31 -6.93 22.85 -4.87
N GLY A 32 -6.86 21.52 -5.04
CA GLY A 32 -7.03 20.84 -6.32
C GLY A 32 -5.80 20.09 -6.85
N GLN A 33 -4.78 19.85 -6.01
CA GLN A 33 -3.60 19.07 -6.41
C GLN A 33 -3.92 17.56 -6.33
N THR A 34 -3.72 16.83 -7.43
CA THR A 34 -3.90 15.35 -7.44
C THR A 34 -2.67 14.64 -6.90
N VAL A 35 -2.82 13.36 -6.47
CA VAL A 35 -1.68 12.52 -6.07
C VAL A 35 -0.65 12.43 -7.21
N SER A 36 -1.09 12.40 -8.47
CA SER A 36 -0.20 12.38 -9.64
C SER A 36 0.63 13.65 -9.75
N GLU A 37 0.05 14.83 -9.45
CA GLU A 37 0.78 16.11 -9.46
C GLU A 37 1.80 16.22 -8.32
N VAL A 38 1.49 15.64 -7.15
CA VAL A 38 2.46 15.54 -6.04
C VAL A 38 3.64 14.65 -6.46
N VAL A 39 3.38 13.53 -7.12
CA VAL A 39 4.41 12.63 -7.66
C VAL A 39 5.24 13.32 -8.75
N ASP A 40 4.62 14.13 -9.61
CA ASP A 40 5.30 14.90 -10.63
C ASP A 40 6.22 15.98 -10.03
N ALA A 41 5.78 16.64 -8.97
CA ALA A 41 6.57 17.63 -8.25
C ALA A 41 7.77 17.02 -7.50
N ALA A 42 7.72 15.73 -7.16
CA ALA A 42 8.79 15.03 -6.44
C ALA A 42 10.05 14.74 -7.30
N ASP A 43 10.07 15.16 -8.59
CA ASP A 43 11.22 14.97 -9.54
C ASP A 43 11.73 13.52 -9.59
N LEU A 44 10.79 12.56 -9.58
CA LEU A 44 11.11 11.14 -9.60
C LEU A 44 11.54 10.68 -10.99
N LYS A 45 12.50 9.75 -11.03
CA LYS A 45 12.98 9.19 -12.28
C LYS A 45 12.04 8.10 -12.78
N PHE A 46 11.57 8.25 -14.02
CA PHE A 46 10.89 7.19 -14.78
C PHE A 46 11.74 6.85 -16.00
N PRO A 47 12.61 5.83 -15.92
CA PRO A 47 13.44 5.42 -17.05
C PRO A 47 12.58 5.02 -18.26
N ASP A 48 13.18 5.07 -19.45
CA ASP A 48 12.54 4.51 -20.65
C ASP A 48 12.30 3.01 -20.45
N SER A 49 11.16 2.52 -20.97
CA SER A 49 10.87 1.10 -20.90
C SER A 49 11.73 0.31 -21.88
N GLU A 50 12.35 -0.78 -21.41
CA GLU A 50 13.10 -1.71 -22.25
C GLU A 50 12.23 -2.86 -22.79
N GLY A 51 10.98 -2.94 -22.34
CA GLY A 51 10.02 -3.98 -22.66
C GLY A 51 8.92 -4.08 -21.63
N VAL A 52 8.34 -5.25 -21.45
CA VAL A 52 7.37 -5.55 -20.41
C VAL A 52 7.83 -6.73 -19.57
N VAL A 53 7.48 -6.70 -18.28
CA VAL A 53 7.68 -7.81 -17.35
C VAL A 53 6.32 -8.32 -16.94
N GLU A 54 6.11 -9.62 -17.06
CA GLU A 54 4.96 -10.34 -16.51
C GLU A 54 5.40 -11.12 -15.29
N MET A 55 4.63 -11.01 -14.19
CA MET A 55 4.95 -11.70 -12.96
C MET A 55 3.70 -12.23 -12.26
N THR A 56 3.86 -13.34 -11.54
CA THR A 56 2.89 -13.80 -10.54
C THR A 56 3.07 -12.94 -9.29
N VAL A 57 2.01 -12.29 -8.84
CA VAL A 57 2.03 -11.45 -7.63
C VAL A 57 2.04 -12.32 -6.39
N SER A 58 3.00 -12.12 -5.50
CA SER A 58 3.12 -12.84 -4.23
C SER A 58 2.72 -11.99 -3.03
N GLN A 59 2.95 -10.67 -3.09
CA GLN A 59 2.62 -9.73 -2.02
C GLN A 59 2.44 -8.33 -2.59
N VAL A 60 1.54 -7.56 -1.95
CA VAL A 60 1.41 -6.12 -2.16
C VAL A 60 1.47 -5.42 -0.82
N ASP A 61 2.21 -4.31 -0.76
CA ASP A 61 2.35 -3.46 0.41
C ASP A 61 2.46 -2.00 -0.03
N TYR A 62 2.58 -1.06 0.90
CA TYR A 62 2.80 0.35 0.56
C TYR A 62 3.70 1.06 1.56
N THR A 63 4.32 2.13 1.10
CA THR A 63 5.03 3.11 1.94
C THR A 63 4.51 4.51 1.66
N ILE A 64 4.73 5.44 2.59
CA ILE A 64 4.55 6.86 2.37
C ILE A 64 5.92 7.48 2.15
N GLU A 65 6.08 8.21 1.07
CA GLU A 65 7.30 8.96 0.73
C GLU A 65 6.98 10.45 0.67
N GLY A 66 8.00 11.31 0.69
CA GLY A 66 7.82 12.74 0.83
C GLY A 66 7.70 13.20 2.28
N SER A 67 7.20 14.41 2.49
CA SER A 67 6.96 14.98 3.82
C SER A 67 5.90 16.08 3.80
N GLY A 68 5.00 16.10 4.79
CA GLY A 68 3.96 17.11 4.92
C GLY A 68 3.01 17.15 3.71
N ALA A 69 2.81 18.30 3.10
CA ALA A 69 1.96 18.45 1.92
C ALA A 69 2.50 17.75 0.64
N GLU A 70 3.75 17.31 0.65
CA GLU A 70 4.38 16.57 -0.44
C GLU A 70 4.44 15.06 -0.16
N GLU A 71 3.73 14.55 0.84
CA GLU A 71 3.61 13.11 1.09
C GLU A 71 2.77 12.43 -0.01
N TYR A 72 3.22 11.28 -0.45
CA TYR A 72 2.48 10.44 -1.42
C TYR A 72 2.67 8.96 -1.13
N PRO A 73 1.64 8.15 -1.38
CA PRO A 73 1.75 6.71 -1.23
C PRO A 73 2.48 6.09 -2.43
N VAL A 74 3.29 5.07 -2.14
CA VAL A 74 3.93 4.21 -3.14
C VAL A 74 3.46 2.78 -2.87
N VAL A 75 2.80 2.17 -3.84
CA VAL A 75 2.43 0.75 -3.75
C VAL A 75 3.62 -0.10 -4.21
N HIS A 76 3.97 -1.09 -3.42
CA HIS A 76 5.02 -2.06 -3.71
C HIS A 76 4.39 -3.39 -4.07
N VAL A 77 4.65 -3.86 -5.28
CA VAL A 77 4.21 -5.19 -5.73
C VAL A 77 5.43 -6.09 -5.82
N PHE A 78 5.37 -7.21 -5.13
CA PHE A 78 6.40 -8.24 -5.15
C PHE A 78 5.86 -9.46 -5.89
N GLY A 79 6.71 -10.06 -6.72
CA GLY A 79 6.29 -11.21 -7.51
C GLY A 79 7.47 -11.97 -8.11
N ARG A 80 7.14 -12.89 -8.99
CA ARG A 80 8.13 -13.71 -9.71
C ARG A 80 7.73 -13.85 -11.17
N THR A 81 8.74 -13.77 -12.04
CA THR A 81 8.58 -14.05 -13.48
C THR A 81 8.39 -15.56 -13.76
N ALA A 82 8.14 -15.88 -15.01
CA ALA A 82 8.07 -17.27 -15.49
C ALA A 82 9.38 -18.05 -15.23
N GLU A 83 10.50 -17.38 -15.22
CA GLU A 83 11.83 -17.94 -14.92
C GLU A 83 12.11 -18.03 -13.42
N ASN A 84 11.11 -17.72 -12.57
CA ASN A 84 11.20 -17.69 -11.11
C ASN A 84 12.15 -16.62 -10.58
N GLU A 85 12.44 -15.58 -11.38
CA GLU A 85 13.22 -14.41 -10.92
C GLU A 85 12.35 -13.49 -10.07
N PRO A 86 12.86 -13.01 -8.93
CA PRO A 86 12.11 -12.10 -8.07
C PRO A 86 12.03 -10.69 -8.67
N GLU A 87 10.85 -10.10 -8.62
CA GLU A 87 10.61 -8.74 -9.06
C GLU A 87 10.02 -7.88 -7.94
N HIS A 88 10.43 -6.61 -7.94
CA HIS A 88 9.87 -5.59 -7.06
C HIS A 88 9.47 -4.38 -7.88
N VAL A 89 8.18 -4.14 -7.97
CA VAL A 89 7.58 -3.01 -8.69
C VAL A 89 7.12 -1.95 -7.71
N ARG A 90 7.45 -0.70 -7.98
CA ARG A 90 6.95 0.49 -7.30
C ARG A 90 5.92 1.16 -8.20
N VAL A 91 4.70 1.30 -7.73
CA VAL A 91 3.61 1.96 -8.44
C VAL A 91 3.30 3.28 -7.74
N LEU A 92 3.44 4.38 -8.48
CA LEU A 92 3.21 5.74 -7.99
C LEU A 92 1.95 6.34 -8.60
N GLY A 93 1.31 7.26 -7.88
CA GLY A 93 0.09 7.91 -8.34
C GLY A 93 -1.20 7.13 -8.04
N VAL A 94 -1.13 6.10 -7.18
CA VAL A 94 -2.32 5.41 -6.68
C VAL A 94 -3.04 6.33 -5.70
N GLU A 95 -4.32 6.62 -5.96
CA GLU A 95 -5.13 7.51 -5.14
C GLU A 95 -5.76 6.77 -3.96
N PRO A 96 -5.52 7.18 -2.70
CA PRO A 96 -6.33 6.72 -1.57
C PRO A 96 -7.70 7.40 -1.62
N TYR A 97 -8.78 6.62 -1.50
CA TYR A 97 -10.13 7.20 -1.58
C TYR A 97 -11.17 6.39 -0.83
N PHE A 98 -12.33 7.02 -0.64
CA PHE A 98 -13.56 6.40 -0.17
C PHE A 98 -14.76 7.09 -0.84
N TYR A 99 -15.95 6.57 -0.64
CA TYR A 99 -17.16 7.17 -1.19
C TYR A 99 -18.10 7.66 -0.08
N VAL A 100 -18.83 8.72 -0.39
CA VAL A 100 -19.92 9.26 0.44
C VAL A 100 -21.17 9.47 -0.42
N PRO A 101 -22.40 9.38 0.14
CA PRO A 101 -23.59 9.77 -0.60
C PRO A 101 -23.47 11.22 -1.07
N THR A 102 -23.73 11.47 -2.36
CA THR A 102 -23.58 12.80 -2.95
C THR A 102 -24.48 13.83 -2.23
N GLU A 103 -25.69 13.44 -1.83
CA GLU A 103 -26.63 14.33 -1.11
C GLU A 103 -26.07 14.86 0.22
N ASN A 104 -25.13 14.14 0.85
CA ASN A 104 -24.52 14.53 2.12
C ASN A 104 -23.41 15.58 1.96
N VAL A 105 -22.93 15.80 0.73
CA VAL A 105 -21.75 16.63 0.46
C VAL A 105 -21.92 17.61 -0.70
N GLU A 106 -23.07 17.62 -1.41
CA GLU A 106 -23.28 18.44 -2.60
C GLU A 106 -23.17 19.95 -2.35
N ASP A 107 -23.46 20.39 -1.13
CA ASP A 107 -23.36 21.80 -0.72
C ASP A 107 -22.05 22.11 0.06
N ARG A 108 -21.11 21.16 0.13
CA ARG A 108 -19.85 21.31 0.88
C ARG A 108 -18.66 21.47 -0.07
N ALA A 109 -17.73 22.33 0.32
CA ALA A 109 -16.45 22.48 -0.37
C ALA A 109 -15.38 21.65 0.37
N LEU A 110 -15.43 20.32 0.20
CA LEU A 110 -14.62 19.38 0.98
C LEU A 110 -13.12 19.65 0.89
N THR A 111 -12.62 20.08 -0.27
CA THR A 111 -11.20 20.46 -0.46
C THR A 111 -10.80 21.75 0.26
N GLU A 112 -11.77 22.58 0.63
CA GLU A 112 -11.53 23.78 1.45
C GLU A 112 -11.73 23.49 2.96
N GLU A 113 -12.54 22.48 3.29
CA GLU A 113 -12.82 22.07 4.67
C GLU A 113 -11.73 21.17 5.25
N TYR A 114 -11.06 20.37 4.41
CA TYR A 114 -10.04 19.38 4.81
C TYR A 114 -8.79 19.53 3.95
N ASP A 115 -7.70 19.94 4.54
CA ASP A 115 -6.39 20.07 3.86
C ASP A 115 -5.89 18.75 3.26
N ALA A 116 -6.32 17.61 3.82
CA ALA A 116 -5.95 16.27 3.37
C ALA A 116 -6.85 15.71 2.25
N ILE A 117 -7.91 16.42 1.84
CA ILE A 117 -8.72 16.06 0.66
C ILE A 117 -8.15 16.78 -0.55
N LEU A 118 -7.60 16.00 -1.47
CA LEU A 118 -7.00 16.54 -2.70
C LEU A 118 -8.05 16.81 -3.78
N ASP A 119 -9.07 15.93 -3.91
CA ASP A 119 -10.05 16.03 -4.98
C ASP A 119 -11.36 15.31 -4.62
N THR A 120 -12.44 15.67 -5.31
CA THR A 120 -13.73 14.98 -5.24
C THR A 120 -14.30 14.77 -6.63
N ARG A 121 -14.83 13.58 -6.92
CA ARG A 121 -15.39 13.23 -8.23
C ARG A 121 -16.72 12.53 -8.07
N THR A 122 -17.67 12.83 -8.95
CA THR A 122 -18.99 12.17 -9.02
C THR A 122 -19.10 11.20 -10.21
N GLU A 123 -18.10 11.22 -11.09
CA GLU A 123 -18.02 10.41 -12.31
C GLU A 123 -16.60 9.87 -12.49
N ASP A 124 -16.49 8.73 -13.14
CA ASP A 124 -15.22 8.16 -13.55
C ASP A 124 -14.65 8.88 -14.80
N PRO A 125 -13.43 8.56 -15.26
CA PRO A 125 -12.85 9.15 -16.47
C PRO A 125 -13.65 8.89 -17.76
N SER A 126 -14.55 7.89 -17.78
CA SER A 126 -15.45 7.63 -18.92
C SER A 126 -16.73 8.48 -18.89
N GLY A 127 -16.99 9.18 -17.78
CA GLY A 127 -18.21 9.96 -17.53
C GLY A 127 -19.34 9.11 -16.95
N GLU A 128 -19.05 7.91 -16.45
CA GLU A 128 -20.02 7.08 -15.72
C GLU A 128 -20.07 7.53 -14.26
N ARG A 129 -21.30 7.71 -13.74
CA ARG A 129 -21.50 8.15 -12.36
C ARG A 129 -21.20 7.05 -11.38
N PHE A 130 -20.59 7.44 -10.26
CA PHE A 130 -20.47 6.52 -9.13
C PHE A 130 -21.83 6.34 -8.46
N GLU A 131 -22.21 5.09 -8.26
CA GLU A 131 -23.47 4.70 -7.63
C GLU A 131 -23.25 3.56 -6.64
N SER A 132 -24.02 3.58 -5.55
CA SER A 132 -24.06 2.42 -4.63
C SER A 132 -24.76 1.24 -5.31
N ILE A 133 -24.68 0.06 -4.70
CA ILE A 133 -25.41 -1.14 -5.16
C ILE A 133 -26.94 -0.94 -5.17
N ARG A 134 -27.43 0.15 -4.57
CA ARG A 134 -28.85 0.52 -4.53
C ARG A 134 -29.19 1.60 -5.56
N GLY A 135 -28.21 2.07 -6.34
CA GLY A 135 -28.38 3.14 -7.32
C GLY A 135 -28.39 4.54 -6.71
N GLU A 136 -27.86 4.73 -5.51
CA GLU A 136 -27.71 6.03 -4.87
C GLU A 136 -26.45 6.71 -5.42
N PRO A 137 -26.52 7.98 -5.85
CA PRO A 137 -25.35 8.70 -6.35
C PRO A 137 -24.27 8.85 -5.26
N LEU A 138 -23.03 8.57 -5.62
CA LEU A 138 -21.88 8.67 -4.75
C LEU A 138 -20.89 9.72 -5.23
N THR A 139 -20.21 10.34 -4.27
CA THR A 139 -19.04 11.19 -4.49
C THR A 139 -17.80 10.45 -4.00
N LYS A 140 -16.83 10.26 -4.90
CA LYS A 140 -15.49 9.76 -4.57
C LYS A 140 -14.71 10.87 -3.90
N VAL A 141 -14.23 10.65 -2.70
CA VAL A 141 -13.39 11.58 -1.92
C VAL A 141 -11.96 11.04 -1.93
N ILE A 142 -11.03 11.81 -2.47
CA ILE A 142 -9.64 11.41 -2.66
C ILE A 142 -8.79 12.10 -1.59
N GLY A 143 -8.12 11.31 -0.76
CA GLY A 143 -7.20 11.78 0.25
C GLY A 143 -5.75 11.79 -0.23
N GLN A 144 -4.89 12.51 0.49
CA GLN A 144 -3.47 12.57 0.20
C GLN A 144 -2.77 11.24 0.51
N THR A 145 -3.06 10.65 1.68
CA THR A 145 -2.51 9.36 2.11
C THR A 145 -3.60 8.42 2.61
N PRO A 146 -3.36 7.09 2.65
CA PRO A 146 -4.31 6.14 3.23
C PRO A 146 -4.64 6.41 4.70
N ARG A 147 -3.68 6.98 5.45
CA ARG A 147 -3.88 7.39 6.84
C ARG A 147 -4.92 8.52 6.94
N ASP A 148 -4.85 9.49 6.03
CA ASP A 148 -5.78 10.61 6.01
C ASP A 148 -7.20 10.14 5.70
N VAL A 149 -7.38 9.25 4.73
CA VAL A 149 -8.67 8.58 4.47
C VAL A 149 -9.20 7.91 5.74
N GLY A 150 -8.35 7.13 6.43
CA GLY A 150 -8.73 6.46 7.69
C GLY A 150 -9.14 7.41 8.81
N GLN A 151 -8.59 8.63 8.86
CA GLN A 151 -8.93 9.63 9.86
C GLN A 151 -10.19 10.43 9.48
N MET A 152 -10.32 10.82 8.23
CA MET A 152 -11.41 11.67 7.76
C MET A 152 -12.75 10.94 7.67
N ARG A 153 -12.76 9.64 7.38
CA ARG A 153 -14.00 8.87 7.19
C ARG A 153 -14.96 8.99 8.37
N ASP A 154 -14.44 9.10 9.58
CA ASP A 154 -15.25 9.17 10.81
C ASP A 154 -16.01 10.51 10.95
N ASP A 155 -15.68 11.52 10.13
CA ASP A 155 -16.39 12.81 10.06
C ASP A 155 -17.62 12.74 9.13
N PHE A 156 -17.83 11.60 8.45
CA PHE A 156 -18.97 11.37 7.58
C PHE A 156 -19.89 10.30 8.18
N ASP A 157 -21.13 10.65 8.46
CA ASP A 157 -22.13 9.75 9.06
C ASP A 157 -22.34 8.46 8.23
N GLU A 158 -22.20 8.59 6.89
CA GLU A 158 -22.30 7.48 5.96
C GLU A 158 -21.16 7.55 4.95
N HIS A 159 -20.42 6.47 4.87
CA HIS A 159 -19.31 6.32 3.93
C HIS A 159 -19.19 4.86 3.47
N TYR A 160 -18.59 4.64 2.31
CA TYR A 160 -18.42 3.33 1.70
C TYR A 160 -16.95 3.11 1.32
N GLU A 161 -16.50 1.88 1.45
CA GLU A 161 -15.18 1.41 1.02
C GLU A 161 -13.98 2.08 1.73
N ALA A 162 -14.21 2.82 2.80
CA ALA A 162 -13.16 3.48 3.58
C ALA A 162 -12.31 2.50 4.42
N ASP A 163 -12.77 1.25 4.59
CA ASP A 163 -12.10 0.20 5.36
C ASP A 163 -11.21 -0.71 4.50
N ILE A 164 -11.22 -0.53 3.17
CA ILE A 164 -10.41 -1.35 2.27
C ILE A 164 -8.94 -0.98 2.48
N LEU A 165 -8.12 -1.97 2.83
CA LEU A 165 -6.68 -1.80 2.94
C LEU A 165 -6.10 -1.29 1.62
N PHE A 166 -5.25 -0.29 1.67
CA PHE A 166 -4.75 0.39 0.49
C PHE A 166 -4.05 -0.52 -0.54
N PRO A 167 -3.23 -1.53 -0.15
CA PRO A 167 -2.73 -2.52 -1.10
C PRO A 167 -3.84 -3.32 -1.80
N ASN A 168 -4.92 -3.67 -1.06
CA ASN A 168 -6.06 -4.39 -1.65
C ASN A 168 -6.85 -3.48 -2.60
N ARG A 169 -6.93 -2.17 -2.31
CA ARG A 169 -7.54 -1.18 -3.20
C ARG A 169 -6.84 -1.21 -4.57
N PHE A 170 -5.52 -1.18 -4.60
CA PHE A 170 -4.76 -1.29 -5.84
C PHE A 170 -5.09 -2.57 -6.62
N LEU A 171 -5.15 -3.72 -5.94
CA LEU A 171 -5.49 -4.99 -6.58
C LEU A 171 -6.91 -4.98 -7.19
N ILE A 172 -7.88 -4.41 -6.46
CA ILE A 172 -9.27 -4.30 -6.90
C ILE A 172 -9.38 -3.37 -8.11
N ASP A 173 -8.80 -2.17 -8.02
CA ASP A 173 -8.92 -1.14 -9.06
C ASP A 173 -8.22 -1.55 -10.37
N LYS A 174 -7.18 -2.38 -10.29
CA LYS A 174 -6.46 -2.93 -11.44
C LYS A 174 -6.94 -4.33 -11.87
N ASP A 175 -7.96 -4.89 -11.18
CA ASP A 175 -8.49 -6.25 -11.41
C ASP A 175 -7.40 -7.34 -11.33
N VAL A 176 -6.41 -7.13 -10.47
CA VAL A 176 -5.30 -8.07 -10.29
C VAL A 176 -5.71 -9.19 -9.36
N SER A 177 -5.84 -10.40 -9.89
CA SER A 177 -6.17 -11.60 -9.12
C SER A 177 -4.96 -12.53 -8.89
N ALA A 178 -4.00 -12.56 -9.81
CA ALA A 178 -2.86 -13.45 -9.73
C ALA A 178 -1.60 -12.90 -10.40
N GLY A 179 -1.72 -12.35 -11.61
CA GLY A 179 -0.59 -11.87 -12.40
C GLY A 179 -0.68 -10.38 -12.73
N LEU A 180 0.46 -9.77 -12.92
CA LEU A 180 0.63 -8.37 -13.29
C LEU A 180 1.65 -8.25 -14.42
N GLN A 181 1.32 -7.48 -15.45
CA GLN A 181 2.26 -7.00 -16.45
C GLN A 181 2.59 -5.54 -16.17
N VAL A 182 3.85 -5.18 -16.30
CA VAL A 182 4.34 -3.80 -16.13
C VAL A 182 5.36 -3.44 -17.20
N PRO A 183 5.48 -2.15 -17.61
CA PRO A 183 6.59 -1.71 -18.45
C PRO A 183 7.90 -1.83 -17.67
N GLU A 184 8.94 -2.35 -18.33
CA GLU A 184 10.24 -2.60 -17.71
C GLU A 184 11.06 -1.30 -17.59
N ARG A 185 10.71 -0.46 -16.61
CA ARG A 185 11.39 0.79 -16.26
C ARG A 185 12.27 0.59 -15.03
N ARG A 186 13.48 0.06 -15.22
CA ARG A 186 14.38 -0.31 -14.13
C ARG A 186 15.16 0.88 -13.59
N LEU A 187 15.13 1.02 -12.26
CA LEU A 187 16.00 1.90 -11.50
C LEU A 187 17.42 1.29 -11.38
N GLU A 188 18.38 2.09 -10.92
CA GLU A 188 19.77 1.66 -10.73
C GLU A 188 19.91 0.48 -9.71
N ASP A 189 18.97 0.34 -8.80
CA ASP A 189 18.90 -0.74 -7.80
C ASP A 189 18.15 -1.99 -8.26
N GLY A 190 17.72 -2.01 -9.53
CA GLY A 190 17.02 -3.13 -10.17
C GLY A 190 15.51 -3.14 -9.98
N ARG A 191 14.95 -2.30 -9.10
CA ARG A 191 13.50 -2.17 -8.95
C ARG A 191 12.87 -1.58 -10.21
N ILE A 192 11.65 -1.97 -10.51
CA ILE A 192 10.85 -1.37 -11.59
C ILE A 192 10.03 -0.23 -10.99
N GLN A 193 9.96 0.92 -11.67
CA GLN A 193 9.16 2.07 -11.24
C GLN A 193 8.21 2.51 -12.34
N VAL A 194 6.92 2.48 -12.03
CA VAL A 194 5.84 2.79 -12.98
C VAL A 194 4.82 3.75 -12.38
N ARG A 195 4.04 4.38 -13.25
CA ARG A 195 2.87 5.17 -12.84
C ARG A 195 1.64 4.30 -12.82
N TYR A 196 0.69 4.64 -11.96
CA TYR A 196 -0.58 3.93 -11.87
C TYR A 196 -1.41 4.02 -13.16
N ASP A 197 -1.34 5.12 -13.88
CA ASP A 197 -2.04 5.38 -15.15
C ASP A 197 -1.28 4.86 -16.38
N ASP A 198 -0.15 4.17 -16.21
CA ASP A 198 0.57 3.56 -17.32
C ASP A 198 -0.28 2.48 -18.00
N GLU A 199 -0.44 2.60 -19.32
CA GLU A 199 -1.28 1.70 -20.11
C GLU A 199 -0.79 0.24 -20.13
N GLU A 200 0.50 0.03 -19.86
CA GLU A 200 1.11 -1.30 -19.81
C GLU A 200 1.05 -1.91 -18.39
N LEU A 201 0.54 -1.17 -17.38
CA LEU A 201 0.27 -1.68 -16.04
C LEU A 201 -1.10 -2.35 -16.02
N VAL A 202 -1.16 -3.63 -16.35
CA VAL A 202 -2.39 -4.39 -16.53
C VAL A 202 -2.37 -5.74 -15.83
N ALA A 203 -3.56 -6.19 -15.39
CA ALA A 203 -3.73 -7.54 -14.88
C ALA A 203 -3.56 -8.56 -16.02
N VAL A 204 -2.90 -9.66 -15.72
CA VAL A 204 -2.74 -10.81 -16.61
C VAL A 204 -3.00 -12.09 -15.83
N ASP A 205 -3.21 -13.20 -16.55
CA ASP A 205 -3.15 -14.52 -15.92
C ASP A 205 -1.72 -14.73 -15.37
N ALA A 206 -1.62 -15.42 -14.22
CA ALA A 206 -0.30 -15.72 -13.68
C ALA A 206 0.55 -16.44 -14.74
N PRO A 207 1.74 -15.93 -15.11
CA PRO A 207 2.54 -16.46 -16.19
C PRO A 207 2.99 -17.91 -15.93
N THR A 208 3.13 -18.28 -14.67
CA THR A 208 3.40 -19.66 -14.21
C THR A 208 2.93 -19.85 -12.77
N GLU A 209 2.83 -21.11 -12.33
CA GLU A 209 2.88 -21.42 -10.90
C GLU A 209 4.30 -21.09 -10.39
N ALA A 210 4.45 -19.95 -9.72
CA ALA A 210 5.72 -19.59 -9.12
C ALA A 210 6.10 -20.64 -8.08
N ASP A 211 7.27 -21.27 -8.25
CA ASP A 211 7.82 -22.23 -7.30
C ASP A 211 8.39 -21.48 -6.07
N LEU A 212 7.50 -21.15 -5.15
CA LEU A 212 7.88 -20.41 -3.95
C LEU A 212 8.58 -21.31 -2.95
N ARG A 213 9.75 -20.88 -2.48
CA ARG A 213 10.35 -21.48 -1.29
C ARG A 213 9.62 -21.00 -0.05
N VAL A 214 8.91 -21.91 0.60
CA VAL A 214 8.12 -21.61 1.80
C VAL A 214 8.84 -22.17 3.03
N ASN A 215 9.15 -21.31 3.97
CA ASN A 215 9.63 -21.72 5.29
C ASN A 215 8.48 -21.53 6.30
N THR A 216 7.97 -22.63 6.81
CA THR A 216 6.97 -22.65 7.88
C THR A 216 7.69 -22.89 9.20
N PHE A 217 7.43 -22.06 10.20
CA PHE A 217 8.02 -22.22 11.52
C PHE A 217 6.96 -22.09 12.61
N ASP A 218 7.22 -22.73 13.75
CA ASP A 218 6.40 -22.65 14.95
C ASP A 218 7.29 -22.48 16.18
N ILE A 219 6.80 -21.73 17.16
CA ILE A 219 7.54 -21.38 18.38
C ILE A 219 6.69 -21.75 19.59
N GLU A 220 7.24 -22.51 20.50
CA GLU A 220 6.67 -22.77 21.82
C GLU A 220 7.43 -22.00 22.89
N VAL A 221 6.72 -21.36 23.79
CA VAL A 221 7.29 -20.63 24.92
C VAL A 221 6.94 -21.29 26.25
N ASP A 222 7.66 -21.01 27.30
CA ASP A 222 7.37 -21.50 28.64
C ASP A 222 6.19 -20.73 29.25
N ASP A 223 4.99 -21.32 29.21
CA ASP A 223 3.74 -20.77 29.73
C ASP A 223 3.41 -21.18 31.19
N ARG A 224 4.34 -21.83 31.88
CA ARG A 224 4.12 -22.34 33.26
C ARG A 224 3.78 -21.22 34.27
N SER A 225 4.14 -19.98 33.96
CA SER A 225 3.84 -18.80 34.78
C SER A 225 2.54 -18.10 34.37
N GLY A 226 1.88 -18.53 33.32
CA GLY A 226 0.71 -17.94 32.72
C GLY A 226 0.91 -17.62 31.23
N PHE A 227 -0.08 -16.98 30.60
CA PHE A 227 0.03 -16.58 29.20
C PHE A 227 1.14 -15.53 29.03
N PRO A 228 2.03 -15.66 28.03
CA PRO A 228 3.10 -14.70 27.77
C PRO A 228 2.50 -13.32 27.41
N GLU A 229 2.82 -12.28 28.18
CA GLU A 229 2.31 -10.93 27.95
C GLU A 229 3.43 -9.96 27.53
N ASP A 230 4.64 -10.16 28.06
CA ASP A 230 5.76 -9.22 27.92
C ASP A 230 6.89 -9.72 27.02
N GLY A 231 6.80 -10.96 26.50
CA GLY A 231 7.84 -11.55 25.65
C GLY A 231 9.14 -11.91 26.40
N GLU A 232 9.09 -12.01 27.74
CA GLU A 232 10.22 -12.37 28.59
C GLU A 232 10.36 -13.89 28.76
N GLU A 233 9.35 -14.67 28.37
CA GLU A 233 9.32 -16.10 28.50
C GLU A 233 10.30 -16.76 27.52
N PRO A 234 11.10 -17.73 27.98
CA PRO A 234 12.06 -18.40 27.12
C PRO A 234 11.37 -19.27 26.07
N ILE A 235 11.86 -19.23 24.84
CA ILE A 235 11.46 -20.16 23.80
C ILE A 235 11.99 -21.53 24.18
N VAL A 236 11.11 -22.52 24.31
CA VAL A 236 11.42 -23.89 24.71
C VAL A 236 11.46 -24.86 23.54
N CYS A 237 10.81 -24.51 22.43
CA CYS A 237 10.86 -25.28 21.19
C CYS A 237 10.73 -24.34 20.00
N LEU A 238 11.50 -24.59 18.96
CA LEU A 238 11.38 -23.99 17.64
C LEU A 238 11.39 -25.11 16.61
N THR A 239 10.38 -25.16 15.75
CA THR A 239 10.34 -26.05 14.60
C THR A 239 10.32 -25.23 13.32
N SER A 240 10.96 -25.72 12.27
CA SER A 240 11.02 -25.07 10.97
C SER A 240 10.96 -26.13 9.87
N HIS A 241 10.15 -25.89 8.85
CA HIS A 241 10.05 -26.74 7.68
C HIS A 241 10.31 -25.90 6.43
N ASP A 242 11.22 -26.37 5.59
CA ASP A 242 11.57 -25.77 4.31
C ASP A 242 10.98 -26.61 3.17
N SER A 243 10.15 -25.97 2.32
CA SER A 243 9.43 -26.67 1.24
C SER A 243 10.35 -27.22 0.13
N TYR A 244 11.57 -26.67 -0.02
CA TYR A 244 12.51 -27.13 -1.04
C TYR A 244 13.27 -28.37 -0.59
N ASP A 245 13.67 -28.39 0.68
CA ASP A 245 14.49 -29.48 1.21
C ASP A 245 13.62 -30.58 1.84
N ASP A 246 12.31 -30.31 2.06
CA ASP A 246 11.34 -31.20 2.75
C ASP A 246 11.91 -31.71 4.11
N GLU A 247 12.64 -30.86 4.79
CA GLU A 247 13.30 -31.14 6.07
C GLU A 247 12.59 -30.39 7.21
N TYR A 248 12.62 -31.03 8.43
CA TYR A 248 12.09 -30.47 9.68
C TYR A 248 13.20 -30.23 10.70
#